data_1122d282de4cdf8b8936006de77c6fe2
#
_entry.id   1122d282de4cdf8b8936006de77c6fe2
#
_cell.length_a   1.000
_cell.length_b   1.000
_cell.length_c   1.000
_cell.angle_alpha   90.00
_cell.angle_beta   90.00
_cell.angle_gamma   90.00
#
_symmetry.space_group_name_H-M   'P 1'
#
loop_
_entity.id
_entity.type
_entity.pdbx_description
1 polymer ?
#
loop_
_entity_poly.entity_id
_entity_poly.type
_entity_poly.pdbx_seq_one_letter_code
_entity_poly.pdbx_strand_id
1 'polypeptide(L)' 'MNLEARINDLESRLAFQDDTIQALNDVLVDQQRLLDRLQLQLAALARRQDEQQNQFGSEDNQPP' A
#
# COMPACT_ATOMS: atom_id res chain seq x y z
N MET A 1 20.48 17.26 -40.44
CA MET A 1 19.70 16.77 -39.28
C MET A 1 18.69 17.83 -38.91
N ASN A 2 17.43 17.48 -38.91
CA ASN A 2 16.36 18.44 -38.65
C ASN A 2 16.17 18.58 -37.13
N LEU A 3 16.45 19.74 -36.60
CA LEU A 3 16.31 20.04 -35.18
C LEU A 3 14.84 19.91 -34.71
N GLU A 4 13.92 20.33 -35.57
CA GLU A 4 12.49 20.21 -35.27
C GLU A 4 12.06 18.75 -35.08
N ALA A 5 12.57 17.85 -35.92
CA ALA A 5 12.25 16.42 -35.76
C ALA A 5 12.78 15.86 -34.44
N ARG A 6 13.96 16.31 -34.02
CA ARG A 6 14.54 15.91 -32.73
C ARG A 6 13.73 16.43 -31.56
N ILE A 7 13.27 17.67 -31.64
CA ILE A 7 12.42 18.26 -30.59
C ILE A 7 11.09 17.53 -30.52
N ASN A 8 10.48 17.24 -31.66
CA ASN A 8 9.23 16.49 -31.71
C ASN A 8 9.38 15.10 -31.10
N ASP A 9 10.47 14.41 -31.38
CA ASP A 9 10.78 13.10 -30.80
C ASP A 9 10.91 13.19 -29.28
N LEU A 10 11.66 14.19 -28.79
CA LEU A 10 11.84 14.40 -27.36
C LEU A 10 10.52 14.75 -26.66
N GLU A 11 9.70 15.59 -27.28
CA GLU A 11 8.39 15.93 -26.74
C GLU A 11 7.50 14.71 -26.60
N SER A 12 7.51 13.84 -27.61
CA SER A 12 6.74 12.60 -27.58
C SER A 12 7.22 11.67 -26.45
N ARG A 13 8.54 11.57 -26.26
CA ARG A 13 9.11 10.77 -25.18
C ARG A 13 8.76 11.33 -23.83
N LEU A 14 8.80 12.65 -23.67
CA LEU A 14 8.42 13.30 -22.42
C LEU A 14 6.95 13.08 -22.09
N ALA A 15 6.07 13.21 -23.07
CA ALA A 15 4.65 12.95 -22.88
C ALA A 15 4.41 11.50 -22.42
N PHE A 16 5.09 10.55 -23.06
CA PHE A 16 5.00 9.15 -22.68
C PHE A 16 5.50 8.93 -21.25
N GLN A 17 6.62 9.55 -20.88
CA GLN A 17 7.16 9.44 -19.53
C GLN A 17 6.25 10.07 -18.50
N ASP A 18 5.64 11.21 -18.80
CA ASP A 18 4.68 11.84 -17.91
C ASP A 18 3.49 10.93 -17.65
N ASP A 19 2.93 10.33 -18.69
CA ASP A 19 1.82 9.39 -18.56
C ASP A 19 2.23 8.19 -17.69
N THR A 20 3.44 7.68 -17.90
CA THR A 20 3.95 6.55 -17.11
C THR A 20 4.12 6.94 -15.64
N ILE A 21 4.64 8.12 -15.36
CA ILE A 21 4.79 8.61 -13.99
C ILE A 21 3.44 8.76 -13.32
N GLN A 22 2.44 9.30 -14.01
CA GLN A 22 1.10 9.43 -13.47
C GLN A 22 0.49 8.06 -13.15
N ALA A 23 0.65 7.10 -14.06
CA ALA A 23 0.15 5.74 -13.84
C ALA A 23 0.85 5.08 -12.65
N LEU A 24 2.16 5.26 -12.52
CA LEU A 24 2.92 4.75 -11.37
C LEU A 24 2.49 5.40 -10.07
N ASN A 25 2.24 6.71 -10.08
CA ASN A 25 1.74 7.41 -8.89
C ASN A 25 0.38 6.88 -8.46
N ASP A 26 -0.52 6.60 -9.40
CA ASP A 26 -1.83 6.02 -9.09
C ASP A 26 -1.68 4.64 -8.46
N VAL A 27 -0.77 3.82 -8.98
CA VAL A 27 -0.47 2.50 -8.41
C VAL A 27 0.07 2.65 -6.99
N LEU A 28 0.97 3.59 -6.76
CA LEU A 28 1.54 3.83 -5.43
C LEU A 28 0.48 4.25 -4.42
N VAL A 29 -0.46 5.12 -4.84
CA VAL A 29 -1.57 5.52 -3.97
C VAL A 29 -2.44 4.33 -3.62
N ASP A 30 -2.79 3.51 -4.61
CA ASP A 30 -3.59 2.31 -4.37
C ASP A 30 -2.89 1.32 -3.46
N GLN A 31 -1.59 1.12 -3.65
CA GLN A 31 -0.79 0.25 -2.77
C GLN A 31 -0.74 0.79 -1.34
N GLN A 32 -0.60 2.08 -1.17
CA GLN A 32 -0.60 2.68 0.17
C GLN A 32 -1.93 2.46 0.88
N ARG A 33 -3.04 2.62 0.17
CA ARG A 33 -4.37 2.35 0.72
C ARG A 33 -4.52 0.89 1.12
N LEU A 34 -4.02 -0.02 0.30
CA LEU A 34 -4.06 -1.45 0.62
C LEU A 34 -3.22 -1.76 1.85
N LEU A 35 -2.02 -1.20 1.93
CA LEU A 35 -1.15 -1.40 3.10
C LEU A 35 -1.79 -0.87 4.38
N ASP A 36 -2.40 0.31 4.32
CA ASP A 36 -3.09 0.89 5.47
C ASP A 36 -4.23 -0.02 5.94
N ARG A 37 -5.00 -0.56 4.99
CA ARG A 37 -6.09 -1.48 5.29
C ARG A 37 -5.57 -2.76 5.93
N LEU A 38 -4.50 -3.32 5.38
CA LEU A 38 -3.87 -4.53 5.92
C LEU A 38 -3.33 -4.30 7.32
N GLN A 39 -2.74 -3.15 7.58
CA GLN A 39 -2.25 -2.79 8.91
C GLN A 39 -3.40 -2.74 9.93
N LEU A 40 -4.53 -2.16 9.54
CA LEU A 40 -5.72 -2.14 10.40
C LEU A 40 -6.24 -3.54 10.68
N GLN A 41 -6.27 -4.39 9.65
CA GLN A 41 -6.73 -5.78 9.82
C GLN A 41 -5.80 -6.57 10.73
N LEU A 42 -4.49 -6.38 10.58
CA LEU A 42 -3.51 -7.04 11.44
C LEU A 42 -3.63 -6.59 12.89
N ALA A 43 -3.84 -5.30 13.10
CA ALA A 43 -4.05 -4.76 14.45
C ALA A 43 -5.30 -5.35 15.10
N ALA A 44 -6.38 -5.50 14.32
CA ALA A 44 -7.60 -6.10 14.81
C ALA A 44 -7.41 -7.58 15.17
N LEU A 45 -6.68 -8.32 14.33
CA LEU A 45 -6.36 -9.73 14.60
C LEU A 45 -5.49 -9.88 15.86
N ALA A 46 -4.47 -9.03 16.00
CA ALA A 46 -3.62 -9.07 17.17
C ALA A 46 -4.42 -8.80 18.45
N ARG A 47 -5.35 -7.85 18.40
CA ARG A 47 -6.22 -7.55 19.54
C ARG A 47 -7.10 -8.73 19.89
N ARG A 48 -7.66 -9.40 18.88
CA ARG A 48 -8.48 -10.60 19.11
C ARG A 48 -7.68 -11.72 19.77
N GLN A 49 -6.45 -11.93 19.32
CA GLN A 49 -5.58 -12.94 19.91
C GLN A 49 -5.27 -12.62 21.36
N ASP A 50 -4.97 -11.36 21.65
CA ASP A 50 -4.72 -10.93 23.03
C ASP A 50 -5.93 -11.15 23.92
N GLU A 51 -7.12 -10.80 23.43
CA GLU A 51 -8.36 -11.00 24.17
C GLU A 51 -8.63 -12.48 24.44
N GLN A 52 -8.42 -13.33 23.44
CA GLN A 52 -8.57 -14.77 23.60
C GLN A 52 -7.57 -15.34 24.59
N GLN A 53 -6.30 -14.94 24.49
CA GLN A 53 -5.29 -15.39 25.43
C GLN A 53 -5.59 -14.94 26.86
N ASN A 54 -6.06 -13.72 27.02
CA ASN A 54 -6.44 -13.20 28.33
C ASN A 54 -7.62 -13.97 28.91
N GLN A 55 -8.60 -14.34 28.08
CA GLN A 55 -9.72 -15.16 28.52
C GLN A 55 -9.25 -16.55 28.95
N PHE A 56 -8.42 -17.20 28.18
CA PHE A 56 -7.86 -18.50 28.52
C PHE A 56 -6.97 -18.40 29.76
N GLY A 57 -6.15 -17.36 29.86
CA GLY A 57 -5.34 -17.14 31.05
C GLY A 57 -6.14 -16.90 32.29
N SER A 58 -7.26 -16.18 32.18
CA SER A 58 -8.19 -15.97 33.33
C SER A 58 -8.84 -17.25 33.76
N GLU A 59 -9.25 -18.10 32.83
CA GLU A 59 -9.88 -19.41 33.16
C GLU A 59 -8.86 -20.33 33.85
N ASP A 60 -7.63 -20.37 33.35
CA ASP A 60 -6.57 -21.19 33.94
C ASP A 60 -6.17 -20.73 35.35
N ASN A 61 -6.35 -19.46 35.66
CA ASN A 61 -5.97 -18.88 36.94
C ASN A 61 -7.12 -18.84 37.95
N GLN A 62 -8.30 -19.29 37.58
CA GLN A 62 -9.40 -19.37 38.53
C GLN A 62 -9.18 -20.52 39.50
N PRO A 63 -9.29 -20.26 40.80
CA PRO A 63 -9.16 -21.35 41.77
C PRO A 63 -10.29 -22.35 41.59
N PRO A 64 -10.02 -23.60 41.83
CA PRO A 64 -11.06 -24.66 41.76
C PRO A 64 -12.18 -24.49 42.75
#